data_fbcada9ef6ea3ad6d4a936971abc609f
#
_entry.id   fbcada9ef6ea3ad6d4a936971abc609f
#
_cell.length_a   1.000
_cell.length_b   1.000
_cell.length_c   1.000
_cell.angle_alpha   90.00
_cell.angle_beta   90.00
_cell.angle_gamma   90.00
#
_symmetry.space_group_name_H-M   'P 1'
#
loop_
_entity.id
_entity.type
_entity.pdbx_description
1 polymer ?
#
loop_
_entity_poly.entity_id
_entity_poly.type
_entity_poly.pdbx_seq_one_letter_code
_entity_poly.pdbx_strand_id
1 'polypeptide(L)'
;MIDPYRPYWRTEIDQAFAKRKAIMHAEALKRGGDGIALFQDCYTGKTLRGGDAYDYEHIRSSEEIFMKYRHILNNEQIAEVVNCPENVGVTLRRINQSKGKRKMEDWLQSVGHLPEFEIDLKHTSLSLKRADEGIIKTENTIK
;
A
#
# COMPACT_ATOMS: atom_id res chain seq x y z
N MET A 1 6.39 -20.30 -19.16
CA MET A 1 6.11 -21.08 -17.94
C MET A 1 6.61 -20.33 -16.71
N ILE A 2 5.79 -20.29 -15.68
CA ILE A 2 6.15 -19.59 -14.45
C ILE A 2 7.00 -20.52 -13.57
N ASP A 3 8.17 -20.00 -13.13
CA ASP A 3 8.99 -20.70 -12.14
C ASP A 3 8.54 -20.27 -10.75
N PRO A 4 7.85 -21.14 -9.98
CA PRO A 4 7.35 -20.78 -8.65
C PRO A 4 8.46 -20.64 -7.62
N TYR A 5 9.68 -21.10 -7.94
CA TYR A 5 10.82 -21.05 -7.05
C TYR A 5 11.76 -19.88 -7.34
N ARG A 6 11.39 -18.99 -8.30
CA ARG A 6 12.19 -17.81 -8.59
C ARG A 6 12.28 -16.90 -7.37
N PRO A 7 13.39 -16.16 -7.21
CA PRO A 7 13.54 -15.28 -6.06
C PRO A 7 12.58 -14.09 -6.14
N TYR A 8 12.29 -13.51 -4.98
CA TYR A 8 11.51 -12.28 -4.89
C TYR A 8 12.27 -11.16 -5.60
N TRP A 9 11.59 -10.51 -6.55
CA TRP A 9 12.20 -9.52 -7.42
C TRP A 9 11.36 -8.25 -7.44
N ARG A 10 12.01 -7.10 -7.30
CA ARG A 10 11.28 -5.84 -7.12
C ARG A 10 11.22 -4.95 -8.37
N THR A 11 11.92 -5.29 -9.44
CA THR A 11 12.03 -4.39 -10.62
C THR A 11 10.67 -3.98 -11.15
N GLU A 12 9.81 -4.94 -11.48
CA GLU A 12 8.48 -4.67 -12.05
C GLU A 12 7.58 -4.03 -11.01
N ILE A 13 7.69 -4.44 -9.75
CA ILE A 13 6.92 -3.88 -8.63
C ILE A 13 7.25 -2.39 -8.47
N ASP A 14 8.53 -2.04 -8.47
CA ASP A 14 8.96 -0.66 -8.29
C ASP A 14 8.57 0.23 -9.47
N GLN A 15 8.62 -0.29 -10.70
CA GLN A 15 8.16 0.43 -11.89
C GLN A 15 6.68 0.72 -11.82
N ALA A 16 5.87 -0.27 -11.47
CA ALA A 16 4.42 -0.11 -11.34
C ALA A 16 4.08 0.81 -10.15
N PHE A 17 4.86 0.75 -9.08
CA PHE A 17 4.68 1.62 -7.91
C PHE A 17 4.90 3.09 -8.29
N ALA A 18 5.95 3.37 -9.05
CA ALA A 18 6.23 4.73 -9.51
C ALA A 18 5.04 5.31 -10.31
N LYS A 19 4.44 4.51 -11.18
CA LYS A 19 3.27 4.92 -11.97
C LYS A 19 2.06 5.18 -11.07
N ARG A 20 1.81 4.29 -10.11
CA ARG A 20 0.69 4.45 -9.18
C ARG A 20 0.85 5.71 -8.32
N LYS A 21 2.06 5.97 -7.83
CA LYS A 21 2.33 7.18 -7.06
C LYS A 21 2.07 8.46 -7.87
N ALA A 22 2.46 8.46 -9.15
CA ALA A 22 2.23 9.61 -10.03
C ALA A 22 0.73 9.87 -10.21
N ILE A 23 -0.07 8.82 -10.41
CA ILE A 23 -1.52 8.93 -10.54
C ILE A 23 -2.13 9.49 -9.24
N MET A 24 -1.72 8.95 -8.10
CA MET A 24 -2.23 9.38 -6.78
C MET A 24 -1.87 10.83 -6.50
N HIS A 25 -0.67 11.24 -6.86
CA HIS A 25 -0.23 12.64 -6.67
C HIS A 25 -1.06 13.60 -7.51
N ALA A 26 -1.31 13.25 -8.78
CA ALA A 26 -2.14 14.07 -9.67
C ALA A 26 -3.56 14.22 -9.13
N GLU A 27 -4.14 13.12 -8.64
CA GLU A 27 -5.47 13.14 -8.02
C GLU A 27 -5.48 14.00 -6.74
N ALA A 28 -4.43 13.87 -5.94
CA ALA A 28 -4.29 14.64 -4.69
C ALA A 28 -4.17 16.15 -4.96
N LEU A 29 -3.48 16.55 -6.03
CA LEU A 29 -3.37 17.95 -6.44
C LEU A 29 -4.74 18.50 -6.84
N LYS A 30 -5.56 17.71 -7.51
CA LYS A 30 -6.91 18.13 -7.87
C LYS A 30 -7.77 18.34 -6.63
N ARG A 31 -7.66 17.46 -5.62
CA ARG A 31 -8.41 17.60 -4.38
C ARG A 31 -7.99 18.84 -3.60
N GLY A 32 -6.69 19.12 -3.54
CA GLY A 32 -6.17 20.22 -2.73
C GLY A 32 -6.38 21.59 -3.34
N GLY A 33 -6.21 21.69 -4.66
CA GLY A 33 -6.17 22.98 -5.34
C GLY A 33 -4.93 23.78 -4.95
N ASP A 34 -4.68 24.88 -5.62
CA ASP A 34 -3.57 25.80 -5.34
C ASP A 34 -2.18 25.12 -5.28
N GLY A 35 -2.01 24.02 -6.01
CA GLY A 35 -0.75 23.30 -6.05
C GLY A 35 -0.44 22.48 -4.81
N ILE A 36 -1.39 22.28 -3.92
CA ILE A 36 -1.19 21.52 -2.67
C ILE A 36 -1.90 20.18 -2.77
N ALA A 37 -1.13 19.08 -2.66
CA ALA A 37 -1.68 17.73 -2.65
C ALA A 37 -2.39 17.46 -1.32
N LEU A 38 -3.58 16.84 -1.37
CA LEU A 38 -4.31 16.40 -0.19
C LEU A 38 -4.51 14.90 -0.21
N PHE A 39 -4.14 14.25 0.89
CA PHE A 39 -4.32 12.82 1.12
C PHE A 39 -5.06 12.59 2.44
N GLN A 40 -5.65 11.43 2.57
CA GLN A 40 -6.12 10.94 3.85
C GLN A 40 -5.21 9.79 4.28
N ASP A 41 -4.67 9.88 5.50
CA ASP A 41 -3.82 8.82 6.06
C ASP A 41 -4.62 7.53 6.19
N CYS A 42 -4.13 6.45 5.57
CA CYS A 42 -4.86 5.18 5.52
C CYS A 42 -5.00 4.49 6.88
N TYR A 43 -4.25 4.92 7.89
CA TYR A 43 -4.27 4.30 9.22
C TYR A 43 -4.80 5.21 10.32
N THR A 44 -4.56 6.52 10.24
CA THR A 44 -5.05 7.47 11.25
C THR A 44 -6.32 8.18 10.82
N GLY A 45 -6.63 8.19 9.52
CA GLY A 45 -7.75 8.93 8.97
C GLY A 45 -7.51 10.43 8.88
N LYS A 46 -6.35 10.92 9.29
CA LYS A 46 -6.03 12.35 9.28
C LYS A 46 -5.74 12.85 7.88
N THR A 47 -5.98 14.13 7.64
CA THR A 47 -5.60 14.78 6.37
C THR A 47 -4.11 15.05 6.35
N LEU A 48 -3.45 14.65 5.26
CA LEU A 48 -2.04 14.94 5.02
C LEU A 48 -1.94 15.87 3.81
N ARG A 49 -1.07 16.87 3.90
CA ARG A 49 -0.86 17.86 2.85
C ARG A 49 0.54 17.75 2.28
N GLY A 50 0.70 18.18 1.02
CA GLY A 50 2.02 18.30 0.43
C GLY A 50 2.94 19.11 1.34
N GLY A 51 4.13 18.57 1.62
CA GLY A 51 5.06 19.13 2.58
C GLY A 51 5.06 18.44 3.94
N ASP A 52 3.99 17.72 4.29
CA ASP A 52 3.99 16.89 5.49
C ASP A 52 4.93 15.69 5.31
N ALA A 53 5.41 15.13 6.43
CA ALA A 53 6.26 13.95 6.40
C ALA A 53 5.44 12.69 6.24
N TYR A 54 5.11 12.36 5.00
CA TYR A 54 4.36 11.16 4.66
C TYR A 54 5.08 10.34 3.60
N ASP A 55 4.70 9.06 3.50
CA ASP A 55 5.17 8.13 2.48
C ASP A 55 4.00 7.45 1.81
N TYR A 56 4.17 7.08 0.55
CA TYR A 56 3.32 6.07 -0.08
C TYR A 56 3.76 4.70 0.42
N GLU A 57 2.81 3.82 0.66
CA GLU A 57 3.15 2.46 1.09
C GLU A 57 2.19 1.42 0.52
N HIS A 58 2.65 0.19 0.47
CA HIS A 58 1.80 -0.96 0.19
C HIS A 58 1.15 -1.41 1.50
N ILE A 59 -0.18 -1.40 1.56
CA ILE A 59 -0.92 -1.77 2.77
C ILE A 59 -0.65 -3.24 3.10
N ARG A 60 -0.73 -4.12 2.10
CA ARG A 60 -0.20 -5.48 2.19
C ARG A 60 1.14 -5.49 1.45
N SER A 61 2.18 -6.00 2.10
CA SER A 61 3.54 -5.90 1.56
C SER A 61 3.68 -6.62 0.22
N SER A 62 4.57 -6.11 -0.63
CA SER A 62 4.87 -6.72 -1.91
C SER A 62 5.42 -8.13 -1.76
N GLU A 63 6.23 -8.37 -0.73
CA GLU A 63 6.78 -9.70 -0.46
C GLU A 63 5.68 -10.70 -0.08
N GLU A 64 4.73 -10.29 0.76
CA GLU A 64 3.60 -11.13 1.14
C GLU A 64 2.77 -11.54 -0.07
N ILE A 65 2.49 -10.59 -0.96
CA ILE A 65 1.71 -10.84 -2.18
C ILE A 65 2.49 -11.74 -3.14
N PHE A 66 3.80 -11.49 -3.30
CA PHE A 66 4.67 -12.34 -4.11
C PHE A 66 4.63 -13.79 -3.62
N MET A 67 4.80 -14.00 -2.32
CA MET A 67 4.80 -15.34 -1.74
C MET A 67 3.47 -16.05 -1.95
N LYS A 68 2.37 -15.31 -1.94
CA LYS A 68 1.04 -15.87 -2.14
C LYS A 68 0.77 -16.28 -3.60
N TYR A 69 1.25 -15.49 -4.56
CA TYR A 69 0.86 -15.66 -5.97
C TYR A 69 1.98 -16.12 -6.90
N ARG A 70 3.20 -16.32 -6.43
CA ARG A 70 4.33 -16.69 -7.29
C ARG A 70 4.12 -17.98 -8.07
N HIS A 71 3.20 -18.83 -7.64
CA HIS A 71 2.91 -20.11 -8.31
C HIS A 71 2.01 -19.94 -9.53
N ILE A 72 1.23 -18.87 -9.59
CA ILE A 72 0.20 -18.71 -10.61
C ILE A 72 0.30 -17.41 -11.41
N LEU A 73 1.10 -16.44 -10.94
CA LEU A 73 1.28 -15.15 -11.62
C LEU A 73 2.75 -14.91 -11.93
N ASN A 74 3.02 -14.26 -13.07
CA ASN A 74 4.37 -13.82 -13.40
C ASN A 74 4.69 -12.51 -12.67
N ASN A 75 5.94 -12.01 -12.81
CA ASN A 75 6.36 -10.82 -12.07
C ASN A 75 5.59 -9.56 -12.47
N GLU A 76 5.24 -9.39 -13.74
CA GLU A 76 4.44 -8.25 -14.18
C GLU A 76 3.04 -8.29 -13.59
N GLN A 77 2.43 -9.45 -13.55
CA GLN A 77 1.10 -9.66 -12.96
C GLN A 77 1.11 -9.43 -11.45
N ILE A 78 2.15 -9.92 -10.77
CA ILE A 78 2.33 -9.66 -9.32
C ILE A 78 2.47 -8.16 -9.08
N ALA A 79 3.26 -7.46 -9.90
CA ALA A 79 3.41 -6.01 -9.78
C ALA A 79 2.08 -5.28 -9.92
N GLU A 80 1.21 -5.74 -10.81
CA GLU A 80 -0.13 -5.16 -10.98
C GLU A 80 -1.00 -5.38 -9.74
N VAL A 81 -0.97 -6.57 -9.16
CA VAL A 81 -1.72 -6.86 -7.94
C VAL A 81 -1.20 -6.03 -6.77
N VAL A 82 0.12 -6.01 -6.58
CA VAL A 82 0.77 -5.25 -5.49
C VAL A 82 0.38 -3.77 -5.55
N ASN A 83 0.29 -3.22 -6.75
CA ASN A 83 0.06 -1.79 -6.98
C ASN A 83 -1.36 -1.46 -7.39
N CYS A 84 -2.33 -2.34 -7.14
CA CYS A 84 -3.72 -1.99 -7.36
C CYS A 84 -4.08 -0.79 -6.46
N PRO A 85 -5.02 0.07 -6.90
CA PRO A 85 -5.32 1.31 -6.17
C PRO A 85 -5.65 1.08 -4.69
N GLU A 86 -6.34 -0.02 -4.40
CA GLU A 86 -6.78 -0.34 -3.06
C GLU A 86 -5.64 -0.71 -2.12
N ASN A 87 -4.50 -1.16 -2.66
CA ASN A 87 -3.36 -1.61 -1.85
C ASN A 87 -2.27 -0.56 -1.69
N VAL A 88 -2.38 0.59 -2.34
CA VAL A 88 -1.42 1.68 -2.19
C VAL A 88 -2.07 2.80 -1.40
N GLY A 89 -1.53 3.07 -0.23
CA GLY A 89 -2.02 4.13 0.64
C GLY A 89 -0.94 5.16 0.92
N VAL A 90 -1.33 6.18 1.68
CA VAL A 90 -0.42 7.21 2.16
C VAL A 90 -0.56 7.26 3.67
N THR A 91 0.57 7.32 4.37
CA THR A 91 0.58 7.40 5.83
C THR A 91 1.78 8.23 6.30
N LEU A 92 1.76 8.66 7.54
CA LEU A 92 2.90 9.35 8.14
C LEU A 92 4.15 8.48 8.03
N ARG A 93 5.28 9.14 7.70
CA ARG A 93 6.57 8.43 7.52
C ARG A 93 6.95 7.63 8.75
N ARG A 94 6.71 8.16 9.95
CA ARG A 94 7.03 7.45 11.19
C ARG A 94 6.25 6.14 11.33
N ILE A 95 5.02 6.09 10.83
CA ILE A 95 4.20 4.87 10.84
C ILE A 95 4.77 3.88 9.83
N ASN A 96 5.03 4.35 8.61
CA ASN A 96 5.59 3.52 7.54
C ASN A 96 6.92 2.91 7.94
N GLN A 97 7.82 3.71 8.52
CA GLN A 97 9.14 3.24 8.96
C GLN A 97 9.03 2.23 10.09
N SER A 98 8.15 2.47 11.07
CA SER A 98 7.96 1.57 12.20
C SER A 98 7.35 0.23 11.76
N LYS A 99 6.33 0.30 10.91
CA LYS A 99 5.64 -0.90 10.40
C LYS A 99 6.56 -1.70 9.47
N GLY A 100 7.28 -1.03 8.57
CA GLY A 100 8.11 -1.69 7.57
C GLY A 100 7.28 -2.68 6.76
N LYS A 101 7.82 -3.86 6.51
CA LYS A 101 7.12 -4.91 5.76
C LYS A 101 6.28 -5.85 6.64
N ARG A 102 6.17 -5.54 7.91
CA ARG A 102 5.39 -6.38 8.83
C ARG A 102 3.90 -6.32 8.46
N LYS A 103 3.21 -7.41 8.72
CA LYS A 103 1.76 -7.46 8.57
C LYS A 103 1.14 -6.46 9.54
N MET A 104 0.17 -5.65 9.07
CA MET A 104 -0.41 -4.57 9.87
C MET A 104 -0.99 -5.07 11.19
N GLU A 105 -1.65 -6.23 11.18
CA GLU A 105 -2.22 -6.83 12.39
C GLU A 105 -1.15 -7.13 13.43
N ASP A 106 0.00 -7.63 12.99
CA ASP A 106 1.11 -7.95 13.90
C ASP A 106 1.77 -6.69 14.45
N TRP A 107 1.95 -5.68 13.59
CA TRP A 107 2.52 -4.40 14.01
C TRP A 107 1.61 -3.70 15.03
N LEU A 108 0.29 -3.69 14.81
CA LEU A 108 -0.68 -3.11 15.74
C LEU A 108 -0.59 -3.78 17.11
N GLN A 109 -0.47 -5.10 17.13
CA GLN A 109 -0.39 -5.85 18.37
C GLN A 109 0.91 -5.58 19.13
N SER A 110 2.01 -5.38 18.39
CA SER A 110 3.32 -5.19 19.03
C SER A 110 3.54 -3.74 19.50
N VAL A 111 3.40 -2.75 18.59
CA VAL A 111 3.68 -1.35 18.95
C VAL A 111 2.66 -0.35 18.39
N GLY A 112 1.93 -0.70 17.32
CA GLY A 112 1.06 0.25 16.63
C GLY A 112 -0.13 0.71 17.48
N HIS A 113 -0.48 -0.03 18.52
CA HIS A 113 -1.55 0.34 19.45
C HIS A 113 -1.14 1.47 20.40
N LEU A 114 0.16 1.81 20.47
CA LEU A 114 0.64 2.87 21.35
C LEU A 114 0.07 4.22 20.94
N PRO A 115 -0.32 5.07 21.92
CA PRO A 115 -0.99 6.35 21.62
C PRO A 115 -0.20 7.28 20.71
N GLU A 116 1.13 7.18 20.71
CA GLU A 116 2.00 8.06 19.91
C GLU A 116 1.74 7.94 18.39
N PHE A 117 1.23 6.79 17.93
CA PHE A 117 0.95 6.59 16.50
C PHE A 117 -0.44 7.10 16.10
N GLU A 118 -1.31 7.35 17.06
CA GLU A 118 -2.66 7.89 16.84
C GLU A 118 -3.47 7.09 15.80
N ILE A 119 -3.28 5.76 15.79
CA ILE A 119 -3.98 4.88 14.87
C ILE A 119 -5.49 4.89 15.17
N ASP A 120 -6.30 5.05 14.13
CA ASP A 120 -7.74 4.87 14.19
C ASP A 120 -8.05 3.45 13.75
N LEU A 121 -8.45 2.59 14.69
CA LEU A 121 -8.66 1.18 14.40
C LEU A 121 -9.78 0.95 13.39
N LYS A 122 -10.84 1.74 13.45
CA LYS A 122 -11.96 1.60 12.50
C LYS A 122 -11.50 1.97 11.09
N HIS A 123 -10.79 3.08 10.95
CA HIS A 123 -10.27 3.53 9.65
C HIS A 123 -9.26 2.53 9.10
N THR A 124 -8.36 2.05 9.95
CA THR A 124 -7.37 1.04 9.57
C THR A 124 -8.03 -0.25 9.09
N SER A 125 -9.05 -0.72 9.81
CA SER A 125 -9.77 -1.94 9.43
C SER A 125 -10.43 -1.79 8.06
N LEU A 126 -11.01 -0.63 7.76
CA LEU A 126 -11.58 -0.36 6.43
C LEU A 126 -10.51 -0.36 5.35
N SER A 127 -9.34 0.24 5.62
CA SER A 127 -8.22 0.25 4.68
C SER A 127 -7.71 -1.16 4.38
N LEU A 128 -7.56 -1.99 5.42
CA LEU A 128 -7.13 -3.39 5.26
C LEU A 128 -8.14 -4.19 4.45
N LYS A 129 -9.42 -4.05 4.76
CA LYS A 129 -10.49 -4.75 4.03
C LYS A 129 -10.50 -4.34 2.56
N ARG A 130 -10.39 -3.05 2.28
CA ARG A 130 -10.35 -2.52 0.92
C ARG A 130 -9.14 -3.06 0.16
N ALA A 131 -7.97 -3.08 0.80
CA ALA A 131 -6.75 -3.63 0.19
C ALA A 131 -6.93 -5.10 -0.15
N ASP A 132 -7.42 -5.90 0.79
CA ASP A 132 -7.63 -7.33 0.58
C ASP A 132 -8.62 -7.61 -0.55
N GLU A 133 -9.71 -6.88 -0.60
CA GLU A 133 -10.71 -7.02 -1.67
C GLU A 133 -10.14 -6.60 -3.02
N GLY A 134 -9.37 -5.51 -3.07
CA GLY A 134 -8.73 -5.03 -4.29
C GLY A 134 -7.70 -6.01 -4.84
N ILE A 135 -6.94 -6.65 -3.96
CA ILE A 135 -5.97 -7.67 -4.32
C ILE A 135 -6.68 -8.86 -4.98
N ILE A 136 -7.74 -9.37 -4.38
CA ILE A 136 -8.49 -10.50 -4.91
C ILE A 136 -9.15 -10.14 -6.24
N LYS A 137 -9.77 -8.97 -6.32
CA LYS A 137 -10.41 -8.48 -7.54
C LYS A 137 -9.42 -8.37 -8.69
N THR A 138 -8.26 -7.79 -8.44
CA THR A 138 -7.23 -7.60 -9.46
C THR A 138 -6.70 -8.95 -9.93
N GLU A 139 -6.42 -9.85 -9.01
CA GLU A 139 -5.95 -11.20 -9.33
C GLU A 139 -6.98 -11.95 -10.20
N ASN A 140 -8.26 -11.84 -9.86
CA ASN A 140 -9.33 -12.46 -10.64
C ASN A 140 -9.43 -11.88 -12.06
N THR A 141 -9.17 -10.58 -12.22
CA THR A 141 -9.20 -9.93 -13.54
C THR A 141 -8.05 -10.42 -14.43
N ILE A 142 -6.90 -10.74 -13.84
CA ILE A 142 -5.71 -11.19 -14.57
C ILE A 142 -5.86 -12.62 -15.08
N LYS A 143 -6.55 -13.47 -14.36
CA LYS A 143 -6.71 -14.88 -14.70
C LYS A 143 -7.44 -15.12 -16.03
#